data_1da86b663ea6c04413b71fa74a40d365
#
_entry.id   1da86b663ea6c04413b71fa74a40d365
#
_cell.length_a   1.000
_cell.length_b   1.000
_cell.length_c   1.000
_cell.angle_alpha   90.00
_cell.angle_beta   90.00
_cell.angle_gamma   90.00
#
_symmetry.space_group_name_H-M   'P 1'
#
loop_
_entity.id
_entity.type
_entity.pdbx_description
1 polymer ?
#
loop_
_entity_poly.entity_id
_entity_poly.type
_entity_poly.pdbx_seq_one_letter_code
_entity_poly.pdbx_strand_id
1 'polypeptide(L)'
;NMSRLLEEKDALLTLLTLLSLSHGFYTRFGALQLLVLLVEHRRLEVQDYVLTAPGGSSSVLQCLEAAPSSSTEIIRNEALLLLPQLVRDNADIQKIVAFEGAFERLLDIIVQEGRIEGGVVVQDALDGLEALLLQNVSNQNYFRETLSIPLLGPLLFYPPPIPPQAPEHARQEYATHQRAFLLQEWDEQKLTNAQILLRCIRHLIDGQGD
;
A
#
# COMPACT_ATOMS: atom_id res chain seq x y z
N ASN A 1 16.64 21.40 15.18
CA ASN A 1 16.24 20.86 16.46
C ASN A 1 14.81 20.29 16.31
N MET A 2 14.71 18.97 16.08
CA MET A 2 13.50 18.24 15.74
C MET A 2 12.37 18.42 16.78
N SER A 3 12.71 18.47 18.07
CA SER A 3 11.74 18.73 19.14
C SER A 3 11.05 20.10 18.99
N ARG A 4 11.76 21.11 18.55
CA ARG A 4 11.21 22.46 18.35
C ARG A 4 10.25 22.53 17.15
N LEU A 5 10.49 21.70 16.11
CA LEU A 5 9.63 21.63 14.92
C LEU A 5 8.29 20.99 15.22
N LEU A 6 8.25 20.05 16.18
CA LEU A 6 7.02 19.38 16.62
C LEU A 6 6.23 20.18 17.68
N GLU A 7 6.90 21.05 18.42
CA GLU A 7 6.25 21.97 19.35
C GLU A 7 5.47 23.07 18.59
N GLU A 8 5.86 23.36 17.36
CA GLU A 8 5.17 24.30 16.45
C GLU A 8 4.18 23.51 15.55
N LYS A 9 2.93 23.38 15.98
CA LYS A 9 1.86 22.72 15.18
C LYS A 9 1.77 23.29 13.75
N ASP A 10 2.07 24.55 13.56
CA ASP A 10 2.11 25.22 12.26
C ASP A 10 3.20 24.67 11.33
N ALA A 11 4.32 24.17 11.88
CA ALA A 11 5.40 23.62 11.08
C ALA A 11 5.04 22.28 10.44
N LEU A 12 4.35 21.39 11.18
CA LEU A 12 3.84 20.13 10.63
C LEU A 12 2.74 20.36 9.60
N LEU A 13 1.84 21.33 9.84
CA LEU A 13 0.83 21.71 8.85
C LEU A 13 1.49 22.23 7.57
N THR A 14 2.49 23.09 7.70
CA THR A 14 3.28 23.57 6.56
C THR A 14 3.93 22.40 5.82
N LEU A 15 4.53 21.45 6.54
CA LEU A 15 5.16 20.29 5.94
C LEU A 15 4.17 19.45 5.12
N LEU A 16 2.97 19.17 5.67
CA LEU A 16 1.93 18.45 4.94
C LEU A 16 1.41 19.22 3.72
N THR A 17 1.27 20.55 3.82
CA THR A 17 0.85 21.36 2.67
C THR A 17 1.89 21.38 1.54
N LEU A 18 3.19 21.27 1.86
CA LEU A 18 4.27 21.18 0.89
C LEU A 18 4.25 19.87 0.07
N LEU A 19 3.52 18.84 0.50
CA LEU A 19 3.32 17.60 -0.27
C LEU A 19 2.38 17.79 -1.47
N SER A 20 1.58 18.85 -1.48
CA SER A 20 0.59 19.13 -2.52
C SER A 20 1.21 19.18 -3.92
N LEU A 21 0.42 18.74 -4.92
CA LEU A 21 0.76 18.80 -6.35
C LEU A 21 1.06 20.22 -6.88
N SER A 22 0.62 21.25 -6.16
CA SER A 22 0.91 22.64 -6.49
C SER A 22 2.40 23.03 -6.33
N HIS A 23 3.16 22.23 -5.57
CA HIS A 23 4.58 22.48 -5.34
C HIS A 23 5.48 21.66 -6.28
N GLY A 24 6.65 22.22 -6.57
CA GLY A 24 7.65 21.57 -7.43
C GLY A 24 8.29 20.35 -6.77
N PHE A 25 8.92 19.50 -7.60
CA PHE A 25 9.52 18.24 -7.19
C PHE A 25 10.41 18.33 -5.95
N TYR A 26 11.39 19.24 -5.94
CA TYR A 26 12.34 19.33 -4.82
C TYR A 26 11.69 19.73 -3.51
N THR A 27 10.65 20.54 -3.54
CA THR A 27 9.89 20.94 -2.35
C THR A 27 9.13 19.76 -1.79
N ARG A 28 8.40 19.05 -2.63
CA ARG A 28 7.64 17.85 -2.25
C ARG A 28 8.55 16.73 -1.75
N PHE A 29 9.63 16.45 -2.46
CA PHE A 29 10.59 15.42 -2.10
C PHE A 29 11.26 15.72 -0.75
N GLY A 30 11.75 16.95 -0.55
CA GLY A 30 12.36 17.37 0.72
C GLY A 30 11.36 17.33 1.90
N ALA A 31 10.11 17.74 1.66
CA ALA A 31 9.06 17.64 2.67
C ALA A 31 8.76 16.17 3.05
N LEU A 32 8.69 15.28 2.06
CA LEU A 32 8.43 13.86 2.27
C LEU A 32 9.58 13.19 3.04
N GLN A 33 10.84 13.45 2.66
CA GLN A 33 12.01 12.94 3.37
C GLN A 33 12.06 13.44 4.82
N LEU A 34 11.72 14.71 5.07
CA LEU A 34 11.65 15.23 6.44
C LEU A 34 10.53 14.55 7.24
N LEU A 35 9.39 14.26 6.61
CA LEU A 35 8.30 13.54 7.25
C LEU A 35 8.70 12.10 7.60
N VAL A 36 9.42 11.39 6.71
CA VAL A 36 9.99 10.06 7.00
C VAL A 36 10.88 10.11 8.24
N LEU A 37 11.81 11.05 8.31
CA LEU A 37 12.68 11.21 9.46
C LEU A 37 11.93 11.55 10.76
N LEU A 38 10.87 12.34 10.67
CA LEU A 38 10.03 12.67 11.83
C LEU A 38 9.26 11.44 12.32
N VAL A 39 8.70 10.64 11.41
CA VAL A 39 8.00 9.39 11.76
C VAL A 39 8.98 8.40 12.40
N GLU A 40 10.19 8.27 11.89
CA GLU A 40 11.21 7.38 12.44
C GLU A 40 11.54 7.71 13.91
N HIS A 41 11.64 9.01 14.25
CA HIS A 41 12.09 9.46 15.57
C HIS A 41 10.96 9.84 16.52
N ARG A 42 9.80 10.25 16.00
CA ARG A 42 8.68 10.84 16.76
C ARG A 42 7.33 10.36 16.23
N ARG A 43 7.23 9.06 15.94
CA ARG A 43 6.06 8.45 15.27
C ARG A 43 4.74 8.86 15.90
N LEU A 44 4.58 8.70 17.21
CA LEU A 44 3.30 8.96 17.89
C LEU A 44 2.83 10.40 17.75
N GLU A 45 3.75 11.36 17.82
CA GLU A 45 3.43 12.78 17.68
C GLU A 45 3.02 13.12 16.24
N VAL A 46 3.70 12.53 15.23
CA VAL A 46 3.35 12.71 13.83
C VAL A 46 2.01 12.03 13.52
N GLN A 47 1.78 10.86 14.07
CA GLN A 47 0.50 10.14 13.93
C GLN A 47 -0.68 10.95 14.48
N ASP A 48 -0.55 11.47 15.71
CA ASP A 48 -1.58 12.31 16.33
C ASP A 48 -1.87 13.56 15.48
N TYR A 49 -0.81 14.16 14.94
CA TYR A 49 -0.94 15.32 14.09
C TYR A 49 -1.63 15.02 12.75
N VAL A 50 -1.23 13.94 12.08
CA VAL A 50 -1.84 13.51 10.80
C VAL A 50 -3.32 13.18 10.99
N LEU A 51 -3.70 12.61 12.13
CA LEU A 51 -5.10 12.34 12.48
C LEU A 51 -5.93 13.61 12.70
N THR A 52 -5.33 14.64 13.29
CA THR A 52 -6.05 15.84 13.72
C THR A 52 -5.99 16.99 12.72
N ALA A 53 -4.98 17.02 11.85
CA ALA A 53 -4.81 18.05 10.84
C ALA A 53 -5.81 17.88 9.69
N PRO A 54 -6.48 18.96 9.23
CA PRO A 54 -7.35 18.90 8.07
C PRO A 54 -6.59 18.37 6.84
N GLY A 55 -7.04 17.23 6.27
CA GLY A 55 -6.42 16.62 5.10
C GLY A 55 -5.03 16.02 5.34
N GLY A 56 -4.66 15.74 6.61
CA GLY A 56 -3.34 15.21 6.94
C GLY A 56 -3.02 13.89 6.26
N SER A 57 -3.92 12.91 6.33
CA SER A 57 -3.82 11.61 5.64
C SER A 57 -3.90 11.75 4.13
N SER A 58 -4.82 12.56 3.62
CA SER A 58 -5.00 12.82 2.18
C SER A 58 -3.74 13.40 1.55
N SER A 59 -2.99 14.26 2.26
CA SER A 59 -1.74 14.84 1.76
C SER A 59 -0.66 13.78 1.49
N VAL A 60 -0.59 12.76 2.33
CA VAL A 60 0.33 11.63 2.14
C VAL A 60 -0.16 10.75 0.98
N LEU A 61 -1.46 10.44 0.92
CA LEU A 61 -2.02 9.60 -0.13
C LEU A 61 -1.93 10.20 -1.53
N GLN A 62 -1.97 11.54 -1.65
CA GLN A 62 -1.73 12.23 -2.92
C GLN A 62 -0.33 11.96 -3.48
N CYS A 63 0.65 11.65 -2.62
CA CYS A 63 1.99 11.28 -3.06
C CYS A 63 2.04 9.88 -3.70
N LEU A 64 1.06 9.01 -3.45
CA LEU A 64 0.94 7.69 -4.07
C LEU A 64 0.29 7.76 -5.46
N GLU A 65 -0.30 8.89 -5.85
CA GLU A 65 -0.94 9.01 -7.15
C GLU A 65 0.09 8.93 -8.27
N ALA A 66 -0.12 7.99 -9.19
CA ALA A 66 0.74 7.80 -10.35
C ALA A 66 0.48 8.92 -11.37
N ALA A 67 1.43 9.82 -11.52
CA ALA A 67 1.50 10.66 -12.69
C ALA A 67 2.66 10.17 -13.59
N PRO A 68 2.53 10.24 -14.92
CA PRO A 68 3.45 9.60 -15.84
C PRO A 68 4.77 10.40 -16.03
N SER A 69 5.50 10.65 -14.95
CA SER A 69 6.81 11.29 -15.03
C SER A 69 7.77 10.70 -14.00
N SER A 70 9.05 10.58 -14.35
CA SER A 70 10.10 10.07 -13.47
C SER A 70 10.19 10.80 -12.11
N SER A 71 9.85 12.08 -12.08
CA SER A 71 9.86 12.87 -10.84
C SER A 71 8.71 12.49 -9.89
N THR A 72 7.55 12.14 -10.45
CA THR A 72 6.40 11.67 -9.65
C THR A 72 6.58 10.23 -9.16
N GLU A 73 7.27 9.39 -9.93
CA GLU A 73 7.65 8.04 -9.49
C GLU A 73 8.56 8.08 -8.27
N ILE A 74 9.53 8.99 -8.22
CA ILE A 74 10.40 9.16 -7.04
C ILE A 74 9.58 9.57 -5.81
N ILE A 75 8.66 10.52 -5.95
CA ILE A 75 7.76 10.95 -4.86
C ILE A 75 6.90 9.78 -4.38
N ARG A 76 6.31 9.01 -5.31
CA ARG A 76 5.50 7.83 -5.02
C ARG A 76 6.31 6.79 -4.24
N ASN A 77 7.51 6.48 -4.68
CA ASN A 77 8.34 5.47 -4.05
C ASN A 77 8.75 5.88 -2.63
N GLU A 78 9.08 7.15 -2.39
CA GLU A 78 9.31 7.66 -1.03
C GLU A 78 8.05 7.60 -0.16
N ALA A 79 6.87 7.86 -0.73
CA ALA A 79 5.61 7.75 0.01
C ALA A 79 5.26 6.29 0.36
N LEU A 80 5.63 5.31 -0.49
CA LEU A 80 5.49 3.88 -0.18
C LEU A 80 6.33 3.47 1.03
N LEU A 81 7.54 4.02 1.19
CA LEU A 81 8.38 3.78 2.36
C LEU A 81 7.84 4.43 3.64
N LEU A 82 7.19 5.59 3.50
CA LEU A 82 6.59 6.30 4.62
C LEU A 82 5.35 5.59 5.17
N LEU A 83 4.47 5.10 4.29
CA LEU A 83 3.13 4.63 4.64
C LEU A 83 3.13 3.54 5.73
N PRO A 84 3.90 2.43 5.62
CA PRO A 84 3.91 1.39 6.64
C PRO A 84 4.34 1.91 8.02
N GLN A 85 5.30 2.83 8.05
CA GLN A 85 5.81 3.41 9.29
C GLN A 85 4.80 4.38 9.92
N LEU A 86 4.09 5.16 9.08
CA LEU A 86 3.08 6.11 9.53
C LEU A 86 1.87 5.41 10.14
N VAL A 87 1.41 4.30 9.57
CA VAL A 87 0.19 3.60 10.03
C VAL A 87 0.48 2.57 11.13
N ARG A 88 1.74 2.31 11.42
CA ARG A 88 2.18 1.28 12.35
C ARG A 88 1.63 1.46 13.76
N ASP A 89 1.04 0.39 14.31
CA ASP A 89 0.50 0.32 15.68
C ASP A 89 -0.58 1.41 15.97
N ASN A 90 -1.27 1.91 14.94
CA ASN A 90 -2.31 2.92 15.09
C ASN A 90 -3.54 2.60 14.22
N ALA A 91 -4.52 1.94 14.84
CA ALA A 91 -5.72 1.49 14.16
C ALA A 91 -6.56 2.64 13.55
N ASP A 92 -6.54 3.83 14.12
CA ASP A 92 -7.32 4.96 13.65
C ASP A 92 -6.72 5.55 12.37
N ILE A 93 -5.39 5.71 12.30
CA ILE A 93 -4.72 6.10 11.04
C ILE A 93 -4.93 5.03 9.97
N GLN A 94 -4.76 3.74 10.30
CA GLN A 94 -5.01 2.66 9.35
C GLN A 94 -6.41 2.75 8.74
N LYS A 95 -7.44 3.01 9.56
CA LYS A 95 -8.83 3.12 9.09
C LYS A 95 -9.02 4.33 8.17
N ILE A 96 -8.58 5.53 8.59
CA ILE A 96 -8.75 6.75 7.82
C ILE A 96 -8.07 6.61 6.46
N VAL A 97 -6.82 6.17 6.46
CA VAL A 97 -6.01 5.98 5.25
C VAL A 97 -6.64 4.94 4.30
N ALA A 98 -7.16 3.84 4.82
CA ALA A 98 -7.88 2.84 4.03
C ALA A 98 -9.16 3.43 3.43
N PHE A 99 -9.94 4.16 4.22
CA PHE A 99 -11.20 4.79 3.78
C PHE A 99 -10.99 5.87 2.71
N GLU A 100 -9.83 6.54 2.72
CA GLU A 100 -9.43 7.52 1.70
C GLU A 100 -8.85 6.89 0.43
N GLY A 101 -8.93 5.55 0.29
CA GLY A 101 -8.59 4.83 -0.94
C GLY A 101 -7.13 4.40 -1.04
N ALA A 102 -6.47 4.13 0.09
CA ALA A 102 -5.10 3.63 0.07
C ALA A 102 -4.99 2.23 -0.53
N PHE A 103 -5.96 1.35 -0.28
CA PHE A 103 -5.96 -0.01 -0.83
C PHE A 103 -5.99 0.00 -2.36
N GLU A 104 -6.86 0.80 -2.95
CA GLU A 104 -7.00 0.93 -4.40
C GLU A 104 -5.69 1.44 -5.02
N ARG A 105 -5.10 2.49 -4.45
CA ARG A 105 -3.84 3.05 -4.94
C ARG A 105 -2.69 2.06 -4.87
N LEU A 106 -2.57 1.31 -3.76
CA LEU A 106 -1.53 0.30 -3.59
C LEU A 106 -1.70 -0.86 -4.58
N LEU A 107 -2.94 -1.35 -4.77
CA LEU A 107 -3.23 -2.39 -5.75
C LEU A 107 -2.97 -1.93 -7.18
N ASP A 108 -3.30 -0.70 -7.52
CA ASP A 108 -2.99 -0.11 -8.83
C ASP A 108 -1.48 -0.04 -9.07
N ILE A 109 -0.70 0.40 -8.08
CA ILE A 109 0.76 0.40 -8.16
C ILE A 109 1.30 -1.02 -8.39
N ILE A 110 0.86 -2.00 -7.60
CA ILE A 110 1.29 -3.40 -7.72
C ILE A 110 1.00 -3.93 -9.12
N VAL A 111 -0.17 -3.62 -9.69
CA VAL A 111 -0.53 -4.06 -11.05
C VAL A 111 0.33 -3.37 -12.11
N GLN A 112 0.52 -2.05 -12.00
CA GLN A 112 1.29 -1.27 -12.97
C GLN A 112 2.77 -1.63 -12.99
N GLU A 113 3.34 -1.94 -11.83
CA GLU A 113 4.75 -2.30 -11.66
C GLU A 113 5.06 -3.80 -11.93
N GLY A 114 4.08 -4.58 -12.40
CA GLY A 114 4.31 -5.96 -12.86
C GLY A 114 3.87 -7.03 -11.85
N ARG A 115 3.02 -6.70 -10.89
CA ARG A 115 2.50 -7.66 -9.89
C ARG A 115 3.67 -8.26 -9.09
N ILE A 116 3.61 -9.55 -8.72
CA ILE A 116 4.71 -10.16 -7.96
C ILE A 116 6.04 -10.25 -8.73
N GLU A 117 6.05 -10.07 -10.04
CA GLU A 117 7.28 -10.00 -10.84
C GLU A 117 7.95 -8.61 -10.82
N GLY A 118 7.26 -7.60 -10.27
CA GLY A 118 7.83 -6.29 -10.07
C GLY A 118 8.95 -6.26 -9.04
N GLY A 119 9.77 -5.21 -9.11
CA GLY A 119 10.92 -5.04 -8.23
C GLY A 119 10.54 -4.60 -6.80
N VAL A 120 11.46 -3.89 -6.15
CA VAL A 120 11.32 -3.38 -4.77
C VAL A 120 10.09 -2.47 -4.62
N VAL A 121 9.68 -1.76 -5.65
CA VAL A 121 8.47 -0.90 -5.60
C VAL A 121 7.22 -1.71 -5.31
N VAL A 122 7.11 -2.91 -5.88
CA VAL A 122 5.99 -3.83 -5.56
C VAL A 122 6.10 -4.34 -4.13
N GLN A 123 7.29 -4.64 -3.66
CA GLN A 123 7.51 -5.02 -2.27
C GLN A 123 7.03 -3.92 -1.31
N ASP A 124 7.46 -2.67 -1.53
CA ASP A 124 7.08 -1.53 -0.70
C ASP A 124 5.56 -1.28 -0.70
N ALA A 125 4.91 -1.46 -1.86
CA ALA A 125 3.46 -1.35 -1.97
C ALA A 125 2.73 -2.49 -1.23
N LEU A 126 3.25 -3.72 -1.28
CA LEU A 126 2.73 -4.86 -0.54
C LEU A 126 2.94 -4.72 0.96
N ASP A 127 4.09 -4.18 1.40
CA ASP A 127 4.35 -3.87 2.81
C ASP A 127 3.37 -2.81 3.32
N GLY A 128 3.03 -1.81 2.49
CA GLY A 128 1.97 -0.86 2.77
C GLY A 128 0.60 -1.51 2.93
N LEU A 129 0.26 -2.43 2.03
CA LEU A 129 -0.99 -3.19 2.08
C LEU A 129 -1.08 -4.05 3.34
N GLU A 130 0.00 -4.77 3.67
CA GLU A 130 0.08 -5.58 4.89
C GLU A 130 -0.07 -4.71 6.16
N ALA A 131 0.62 -3.56 6.22
CA ALA A 131 0.56 -2.65 7.35
C ALA A 131 -0.85 -2.11 7.62
N LEU A 132 -1.67 -1.92 6.57
CA LEU A 132 -3.07 -1.52 6.71
C LEU A 132 -3.99 -2.64 7.21
N LEU A 133 -3.66 -3.89 6.92
CA LEU A 133 -4.45 -5.07 7.29
C LEU A 133 -4.05 -5.64 8.66
N LEU A 134 -2.79 -5.40 9.08
CA LEU A 134 -2.21 -6.00 10.27
C LEU A 134 -2.96 -5.56 11.54
N GLN A 135 -3.53 -6.53 12.26
CA GLN A 135 -4.24 -6.32 13.52
C GLN A 135 -5.40 -5.29 13.44
N ASN A 136 -5.99 -5.11 12.27
CA ASN A 136 -7.11 -4.20 12.07
C ASN A 136 -8.30 -4.88 11.42
N VAL A 137 -9.18 -5.46 12.24
CA VAL A 137 -10.37 -6.19 11.80
C VAL A 137 -11.31 -5.30 10.96
N SER A 138 -11.40 -4.00 11.28
CA SER A 138 -12.21 -3.05 10.51
C SER A 138 -11.72 -2.93 9.07
N ASN A 139 -10.41 -2.78 8.86
CA ASN A 139 -9.81 -2.72 7.53
C ASN A 139 -9.91 -4.05 6.79
N GLN A 140 -9.75 -5.17 7.50
CA GLN A 140 -9.91 -6.50 6.92
C GLN A 140 -11.35 -6.72 6.41
N ASN A 141 -12.36 -6.31 7.19
CA ASN A 141 -13.77 -6.35 6.78
C ASN A 141 -14.02 -5.43 5.59
N TYR A 142 -13.56 -4.18 5.68
CA TYR A 142 -13.70 -3.22 4.59
C TYR A 142 -13.10 -3.75 3.27
N PHE A 143 -11.89 -4.33 3.33
CA PHE A 143 -11.26 -4.93 2.15
C PHE A 143 -12.10 -6.10 1.58
N ARG A 144 -12.60 -7.00 2.43
CA ARG A 144 -13.43 -8.13 1.99
C ARG A 144 -14.73 -7.70 1.33
N GLU A 145 -15.37 -6.66 1.86
CA GLU A 145 -16.67 -6.18 1.40
C GLU A 145 -16.58 -5.32 0.13
N THR A 146 -15.53 -4.52 0.00
CA THR A 146 -15.41 -3.55 -1.09
C THR A 146 -14.53 -4.02 -2.25
N LEU A 147 -13.41 -4.66 -1.98
CA LEU A 147 -12.39 -5.03 -2.98
C LEU A 147 -12.39 -6.51 -3.33
N SER A 148 -12.79 -7.35 -2.40
CA SER A 148 -12.83 -8.80 -2.48
C SER A 148 -11.46 -9.52 -2.60
N ILE A 149 -11.32 -10.61 -1.86
CA ILE A 149 -10.10 -11.46 -1.85
C ILE A 149 -9.73 -12.02 -3.25
N PRO A 150 -10.70 -12.41 -4.12
CA PRO A 150 -10.39 -12.88 -5.47
C PRO A 150 -9.55 -11.95 -6.34
N LEU A 151 -9.49 -10.64 -6.04
CA LEU A 151 -8.61 -9.71 -6.75
C LEU A 151 -7.12 -9.97 -6.49
N LEU A 152 -6.78 -10.62 -5.39
CA LEU A 152 -5.38 -10.88 -5.01
C LEU A 152 -4.77 -12.09 -5.72
N GLY A 153 -5.58 -13.08 -6.12
CA GLY A 153 -5.11 -14.26 -6.84
C GLY A 153 -4.38 -13.93 -8.15
N PRO A 154 -4.93 -13.09 -9.03
CA PRO A 154 -4.29 -12.66 -10.27
C PRO A 154 -2.94 -11.94 -10.08
N LEU A 155 -2.68 -11.35 -8.90
CA LEU A 155 -1.39 -10.74 -8.60
C LEU A 155 -0.26 -11.79 -8.51
N LEU A 156 -0.60 -13.04 -8.14
CA LEU A 156 0.29 -14.20 -8.17
C LEU A 156 0.40 -14.85 -9.54
N PHE A 157 -0.28 -14.33 -10.56
CA PHE A 157 -0.50 -15.00 -11.86
C PHE A 157 -1.26 -16.32 -11.73
N TYR A 158 -1.91 -16.57 -10.59
CA TYR A 158 -2.78 -17.73 -10.44
C TYR A 158 -4.13 -17.47 -11.15
N PRO A 159 -4.59 -18.39 -11.99
CA PRO A 159 -5.83 -18.20 -12.73
C PRO A 159 -7.04 -18.17 -11.77
N PRO A 160 -8.02 -17.28 -12.02
CA PRO A 160 -9.23 -17.24 -11.23
C PRO A 160 -10.00 -18.57 -11.35
N PRO A 161 -10.68 -19.02 -10.26
CA PRO A 161 -11.42 -20.27 -10.31
C PRO A 161 -12.54 -20.22 -11.34
N ILE A 162 -12.74 -21.33 -12.07
CA ILE A 162 -13.81 -21.48 -13.05
C ILE A 162 -15.01 -22.22 -12.45
N PRO A 163 -16.25 -21.94 -12.90
CA PRO A 163 -17.44 -22.68 -12.45
C PRO A 163 -17.31 -24.19 -12.68
N PRO A 164 -17.89 -25.05 -11.80
CA PRO A 164 -17.85 -26.51 -11.98
C PRO A 164 -18.45 -26.99 -13.32
N GLN A 165 -19.40 -26.23 -13.87
CA GLN A 165 -20.07 -26.54 -15.14
C GLN A 165 -19.40 -25.85 -16.35
N ALA A 166 -18.19 -25.30 -16.19
CA ALA A 166 -17.47 -24.64 -17.27
C ALA A 166 -17.29 -25.60 -18.48
N PRO A 167 -17.39 -25.08 -19.72
CA PRO A 167 -17.14 -25.84 -20.92
C PRO A 167 -15.74 -26.49 -20.95
N GLU A 168 -15.58 -27.58 -21.71
CA GLU A 168 -14.32 -28.33 -21.76
C GLU A 168 -13.12 -27.44 -22.16
N HIS A 169 -13.30 -26.55 -23.15
CA HIS A 169 -12.25 -25.64 -23.58
C HIS A 169 -11.79 -24.70 -22.44
N ALA A 170 -12.72 -24.20 -21.61
CA ALA A 170 -12.38 -23.35 -20.47
C ALA A 170 -11.63 -24.12 -19.38
N ARG A 171 -11.96 -25.40 -19.17
CA ARG A 171 -11.22 -26.28 -18.25
C ARG A 171 -9.80 -26.56 -18.73
N GLN A 172 -9.62 -26.77 -20.03
CA GLN A 172 -8.30 -26.99 -20.64
C GLN A 172 -7.44 -25.71 -20.57
N GLU A 173 -8.04 -24.55 -20.84
CA GLU A 173 -7.38 -23.25 -20.69
C GLU A 173 -6.95 -23.02 -19.24
N TYR A 174 -7.86 -23.26 -18.29
CA TYR A 174 -7.57 -23.16 -16.86
C TYR A 174 -6.42 -24.08 -16.42
N ALA A 175 -6.44 -25.34 -16.87
CA ALA A 175 -5.36 -26.29 -16.58
C ALA A 175 -4.03 -25.85 -17.18
N THR A 176 -4.04 -25.23 -18.36
CA THR A 176 -2.86 -24.66 -19.00
C THR A 176 -2.29 -23.50 -18.17
N HIS A 177 -3.13 -22.58 -17.70
CA HIS A 177 -2.72 -21.48 -16.84
C HIS A 177 -2.20 -21.95 -15.47
N GLN A 178 -2.86 -22.97 -14.86
CA GLN A 178 -2.34 -23.58 -13.63
C GLN A 178 -0.95 -24.21 -13.85
N ARG A 179 -0.75 -24.89 -14.98
CA ARG A 179 0.55 -25.47 -15.31
C ARG A 179 1.61 -24.39 -15.55
N ALA A 180 1.27 -23.30 -16.22
CA ALA A 180 2.15 -22.16 -16.41
C ALA A 180 2.55 -21.54 -15.06
N PHE A 181 1.60 -21.39 -14.13
CA PHE A 181 1.89 -20.94 -12.77
C PHE A 181 2.90 -21.84 -12.05
N LEU A 182 2.74 -23.16 -12.15
CA LEU A 182 3.66 -24.13 -11.51
C LEU A 182 5.05 -24.14 -12.13
N LEU A 183 5.17 -23.79 -13.41
CA LEU A 183 6.44 -23.82 -14.17
C LEU A 183 7.12 -22.45 -14.25
N GLN A 184 6.55 -21.40 -13.66
CA GLN A 184 7.16 -20.08 -13.68
C GLN A 184 8.49 -20.06 -12.92
N GLU A 185 9.39 -19.21 -13.36
CA GLU A 185 10.65 -18.98 -12.66
C GLU A 185 10.44 -18.14 -11.40
N TRP A 186 11.13 -18.52 -10.33
CA TRP A 186 11.07 -17.82 -9.05
C TRP A 186 12.47 -17.31 -8.69
N ASP A 187 12.65 -16.01 -8.78
CA ASP A 187 13.79 -15.32 -8.21
C ASP A 187 13.51 -14.89 -6.75
N GLU A 188 14.51 -14.35 -6.08
CA GLU A 188 14.42 -13.94 -4.67
C GLU A 188 13.40 -12.81 -4.48
N GLN A 189 13.36 -11.83 -5.38
CA GLN A 189 12.44 -10.69 -5.29
C GLN A 189 11.00 -11.14 -5.49
N LYS A 190 10.74 -11.95 -6.50
CA LYS A 190 9.40 -12.50 -6.78
C LYS A 190 8.90 -13.36 -5.62
N LEU A 191 9.78 -14.17 -5.02
CA LEU A 191 9.45 -14.97 -3.86
C LEU A 191 9.10 -14.08 -2.65
N THR A 192 9.86 -13.03 -2.41
CA THR A 192 9.58 -12.05 -1.34
C THR A 192 8.23 -11.39 -1.55
N ASN A 193 7.95 -10.89 -2.75
CA ASN A 193 6.66 -10.28 -3.09
C ASN A 193 5.49 -11.24 -2.88
N ALA A 194 5.63 -12.49 -3.35
CA ALA A 194 4.62 -13.52 -3.16
C ALA A 194 4.37 -13.84 -1.68
N GLN A 195 5.41 -13.90 -0.86
CA GLN A 195 5.29 -14.15 0.58
C GLN A 195 4.53 -13.03 1.29
N ILE A 196 4.81 -11.75 0.97
CA ILE A 196 4.08 -10.63 1.56
C ILE A 196 2.61 -10.68 1.14
N LEU A 197 2.33 -10.92 -0.14
CA LEU A 197 0.96 -11.03 -0.64
C LEU A 197 0.18 -12.18 0.03
N LEU A 198 0.83 -13.33 0.26
CA LEU A 198 0.22 -14.44 0.99
C LEU A 198 -0.04 -14.08 2.47
N ARG A 199 0.81 -13.28 3.11
CA ARG A 199 0.52 -12.75 4.46
C ARG A 199 -0.69 -11.82 4.45
N CYS A 200 -0.83 -10.95 3.44
CA CYS A 200 -2.03 -10.12 3.28
C CYS A 200 -3.30 -10.98 3.15
N ILE A 201 -3.27 -12.03 2.32
CA ILE A 201 -4.37 -12.97 2.16
C ILE A 201 -4.68 -13.67 3.49
N ARG A 202 -3.67 -14.09 4.23
CA ARG A 202 -3.84 -14.71 5.54
C ARG A 202 -4.56 -13.79 6.53
N HIS A 203 -4.16 -12.51 6.63
CA HIS A 203 -4.86 -11.53 7.48
C HIS A 203 -6.34 -11.39 7.11
N LEU A 204 -6.69 -11.56 5.83
CA LEU A 204 -8.05 -11.47 5.34
C LEU A 204 -8.87 -12.75 5.62
N ILE A 205 -8.25 -13.90 5.81
CA ILE A 205 -8.90 -15.18 6.05
C ILE A 205 -9.03 -15.46 7.56
N ASP A 206 -7.95 -15.25 8.32
CA ASP A 206 -7.89 -15.56 9.76
C ASP A 206 -8.88 -14.72 10.61
N GLY A 207 -9.32 -13.56 10.12
CA GLY A 207 -10.32 -12.70 10.76
C GLY A 207 -11.78 -13.22 10.71
N GLN A 208 -12.03 -14.45 10.28
CA GLN A 208 -13.36 -15.07 10.21
C GLN A 208 -13.67 -16.01 11.38
N GLY A 209 -12.80 -16.10 12.38
CA GLY A 209 -12.97 -17.01 13.49
C GLY A 209 -13.18 -16.29 14.82
N ASP A 210 -14.40 -15.77 15.06
CA ASP A 210 -15.05 -15.71 16.37
C ASP A 210 -16.56 -15.50 16.19
#